data_fe1d267ef7e7c06681635c78f4384c35
#
_entry.id   fe1d267ef7e7c06681635c78f4384c35
#
_cell.length_a   1.000
_cell.length_b   1.000
_cell.length_c   1.000
_cell.angle_alpha   90.00
_cell.angle_beta   90.00
_cell.angle_gamma   90.00
#
_symmetry.space_group_name_H-M   'P 1'
#
loop_
_entity.id
_entity.type
_entity.pdbx_description
1 polymer ?
#
loop_
_entity_poly.entity_id
_entity_poly.type
_entity_poly.pdbx_seq_one_letter_code
_entity_poly.pdbx_strand_id
1 'polypeptide(L)'
;NAVMGVIRPGDLGFDVVHLNLHKTFSTPHGGGGPGSGAIGCKKKLVQFMPDPAVVRVRNRYRFAERENSIGKVKAFYGNFLVVLRAYAYLLTLGKEGITEASENAVLNANYLRVLLEPYFKTAYSRTCMHEFVLSLEKFHDETGVSAMDVAKALIDKGIHPPTMYFPLIVIPSSSP
;
A
#
# COMPACT_ATOMS: atom_id res chain seq x y z
N ASN A 1 1.78 -1.71 -4.69
CA ASN A 1 2.43 -2.85 -4.02
C ASN A 1 2.73 -3.98 -5.00
N ALA A 2 1.76 -4.44 -5.77
CA ALA A 2 1.91 -5.55 -6.72
C ALA A 2 2.82 -5.26 -7.94
N VAL A 3 3.49 -4.15 -7.95
CA VAL A 3 4.43 -3.76 -9.02
C VAL A 3 5.90 -3.78 -8.58
N MET A 4 6.16 -4.06 -7.30
CA MET A 4 7.53 -4.13 -6.79
C MET A 4 8.32 -5.26 -7.45
N GLY A 5 9.53 -4.94 -7.89
CA GLY A 5 10.38 -5.87 -8.65
C GLY A 5 9.98 -6.04 -10.12
N VAL A 6 8.80 -5.57 -10.54
CA VAL A 6 8.27 -5.74 -11.91
C VAL A 6 8.32 -4.43 -12.69
N ILE A 7 7.95 -3.32 -12.07
CA ILE A 7 7.86 -2.01 -12.73
C ILE A 7 8.69 -0.97 -11.96
N ARG A 8 9.36 -0.10 -12.72
CA ARG A 8 10.00 1.10 -12.16
C ARG A 8 9.14 2.33 -12.51
N PRO A 9 8.49 2.97 -11.53
CA PRO A 9 7.58 4.10 -11.79
C PRO A 9 8.23 5.27 -12.56
N GLY A 10 9.53 5.50 -12.35
CA GLY A 10 10.29 6.51 -13.09
C GLY A 10 10.31 6.28 -14.59
N ASP A 11 10.30 5.04 -15.07
CA ASP A 11 10.29 4.68 -16.48
C ASP A 11 8.90 4.92 -17.12
N LEU A 12 7.85 4.87 -16.28
CA LEU A 12 6.49 5.21 -16.68
C LEU A 12 6.19 6.72 -16.68
N GLY A 13 7.20 7.56 -16.44
CA GLY A 13 7.05 9.00 -16.48
C GLY A 13 6.84 9.69 -15.12
N PHE A 14 6.61 8.94 -14.02
CA PHE A 14 6.44 9.54 -12.71
C PHE A 14 7.71 10.25 -12.25
N ASP A 15 7.58 11.49 -11.78
CA ASP A 15 8.69 12.28 -11.27
C ASP A 15 8.93 12.10 -9.76
N VAL A 16 7.87 11.73 -9.02
CA VAL A 16 7.91 11.49 -7.58
C VAL A 16 7.15 10.21 -7.26
N VAL A 17 7.68 9.41 -6.33
CA VAL A 17 7.04 8.20 -5.82
C VAL A 17 7.03 8.25 -4.30
N HIS A 18 5.86 8.00 -3.71
CA HIS A 18 5.69 7.80 -2.28
C HIS A 18 5.47 6.32 -1.98
N LEU A 19 6.14 5.80 -0.97
CA LEU A 19 6.02 4.42 -0.52
C LEU A 19 5.52 4.38 0.93
N ASN A 20 4.41 3.68 1.15
CA ASN A 20 3.92 3.39 2.49
C ASN A 20 4.55 2.10 3.02
N LEU A 21 5.39 2.18 4.03
CA LEU A 21 6.08 1.00 4.58
C LEU A 21 5.09 0.00 5.21
N HIS A 22 4.01 0.48 5.81
CA HIS A 22 2.98 -0.34 6.42
C HIS A 22 2.07 -1.10 5.42
N LYS A 23 2.21 -0.84 4.12
CA LYS A 23 1.44 -1.56 3.08
C LYS A 23 2.22 -2.70 2.46
N THR A 24 3.49 -2.47 2.12
CA THR A 24 4.27 -3.39 1.30
C THR A 24 5.44 -4.01 2.05
N PHE A 25 5.93 -3.36 3.10
CA PHE A 25 7.19 -3.73 3.74
C PHE A 25 7.00 -4.36 5.13
N SER A 26 5.82 -4.93 5.39
CA SER A 26 5.52 -5.67 6.62
C SER A 26 5.75 -4.89 7.91
N THR A 27 5.40 -3.61 7.92
CA THR A 27 5.53 -2.75 9.11
C THR A 27 4.17 -2.41 9.72
N PRO A 28 4.09 -2.05 11.00
CA PRO A 28 2.83 -1.63 11.62
C PRO A 28 2.37 -0.28 11.07
N HIS A 29 1.05 -0.08 11.05
CA HIS A 29 0.37 1.21 10.81
C HIS A 29 -0.05 1.90 12.11
N GLY A 30 -0.33 1.12 13.15
CA GLY A 30 -0.72 1.59 14.48
C GLY A 30 -2.05 2.36 14.50
N GLY A 31 -3.00 2.00 13.64
CA GLY A 31 -4.29 2.71 13.56
C GLY A 31 -4.18 4.16 13.10
N GLY A 32 -3.16 4.48 12.27
CA GLY A 32 -2.86 5.85 11.84
C GLY A 32 -1.74 6.51 12.67
N GLY A 33 -1.08 5.74 13.56
CA GLY A 33 0.00 6.20 14.46
C GLY A 33 1.39 6.13 13.81
N PRO A 34 2.24 5.18 14.21
CA PRO A 34 3.67 5.18 13.91
C PRO A 34 4.02 4.73 12.48
N GLY A 35 3.23 5.06 11.50
CA GLY A 35 3.53 4.80 10.09
C GLY A 35 4.78 5.56 9.64
N SER A 36 5.41 5.08 8.57
CA SER A 36 6.51 5.75 7.91
C SER A 36 6.45 5.49 6.40
N GLY A 37 7.11 6.34 5.64
CA GLY A 37 7.16 6.22 4.19
C GLY A 37 8.43 6.83 3.62
N ALA A 38 8.86 6.30 2.49
CA ALA A 38 9.96 6.87 1.73
C ALA A 38 9.43 7.66 0.53
N ILE A 39 10.10 8.73 0.18
CA ILE A 39 9.85 9.50 -1.05
C ILE A 39 11.07 9.38 -1.93
N GLY A 40 10.85 8.92 -3.15
CA GLY A 40 11.83 8.93 -4.24
C GLY A 40 11.47 9.97 -5.29
N CYS A 41 12.46 10.62 -5.89
CA CYS A 41 12.21 11.55 -6.98
C CYS A 41 13.28 11.47 -8.05
N LYS A 42 12.97 11.97 -9.25
CA LYS A 42 13.95 12.14 -10.32
C LYS A 42 15.00 13.20 -9.95
N LYS A 43 16.22 13.04 -10.50
CA LYS A 43 17.38 13.89 -10.19
C LYS A 43 17.09 15.39 -10.25
N LYS A 44 16.28 15.85 -11.20
CA LYS A 44 15.90 17.26 -11.38
C LYS A 44 15.19 17.87 -10.15
N LEU A 45 14.55 17.02 -9.31
CA LEU A 45 13.78 17.46 -8.13
C LEU A 45 14.54 17.31 -6.81
N VAL A 46 15.72 16.68 -6.80
CA VAL A 46 16.48 16.43 -5.58
C VAL A 46 16.83 17.72 -4.82
N GLN A 47 17.10 18.81 -5.55
CA GLN A 47 17.42 20.10 -4.93
C GLN A 47 16.27 20.71 -4.12
N PHE A 48 15.02 20.33 -4.40
CA PHE A 48 13.81 20.82 -3.73
C PHE A 48 13.33 19.90 -2.58
N MET A 49 13.99 18.77 -2.36
CA MET A 49 13.60 17.85 -1.30
C MET A 49 13.73 18.48 0.08
N PRO A 50 12.96 18.01 1.10
CA PRO A 50 13.04 18.52 2.46
C PRO A 50 14.45 18.46 3.06
N ASP A 51 14.77 19.44 3.87
CA ASP A 51 16.05 19.52 4.59
C ASP A 51 15.85 19.48 6.12
N PRO A 52 16.92 19.19 6.88
CA PRO A 52 18.27 18.82 6.43
C PRO A 52 18.34 17.40 5.88
N ALA A 53 19.15 17.20 4.84
CA ALA A 53 19.43 15.88 4.29
C ALA A 53 20.65 15.25 4.97
N VAL A 54 20.67 13.92 5.06
CA VAL A 54 21.85 13.18 5.51
C VAL A 54 22.75 12.93 4.31
N VAL A 55 23.95 13.42 4.33
CA VAL A 55 24.96 13.24 3.27
C VAL A 55 26.18 12.53 3.81
N ARG A 56 26.80 11.67 3.00
CA ARG A 56 28.07 11.02 3.31
C ARG A 56 29.22 11.85 2.76
N VAL A 57 30.11 12.30 3.63
CA VAL A 57 31.35 13.00 3.27
C VAL A 57 32.52 12.17 3.76
N ARG A 58 33.30 11.59 2.84
CA ARG A 58 34.34 10.58 3.13
C ARG A 58 33.69 9.41 3.93
N ASN A 59 34.16 9.12 5.16
CA ASN A 59 33.64 8.05 6.00
C ASN A 59 32.72 8.53 7.14
N ARG A 60 32.17 9.76 7.05
CA ARG A 60 31.28 10.31 8.07
C ARG A 60 29.98 10.77 7.43
N TYR A 61 28.88 10.67 8.20
CA TYR A 61 27.60 11.24 7.84
C TYR A 61 27.44 12.59 8.51
N ARG A 62 26.86 13.55 7.81
CA ARG A 62 26.50 14.87 8.34
C ARG A 62 25.18 15.35 7.77
N PHE A 63 24.55 16.27 8.45
CA PHE A 63 23.45 17.02 7.89
C PHE A 63 23.95 18.08 6.92
N ALA A 64 23.19 18.27 5.86
CA ALA A 64 23.45 19.32 4.86
C ALA A 64 22.11 19.92 4.42
N GLU A 65 22.15 21.19 4.12
CA GLU A 65 21.02 21.96 3.57
C GLU A 65 21.24 22.24 2.10
N ARG A 66 20.16 22.32 1.33
CA ARG A 66 20.16 22.66 -0.10
C ARG A 66 19.58 24.05 -0.27
N GLU A 67 20.13 24.82 -1.18
CA GLU A 67 19.71 26.20 -1.44
C GLU A 67 18.23 26.32 -1.82
N ASN A 68 17.73 25.37 -2.63
CA ASN A 68 16.37 25.39 -3.16
C ASN A 68 15.41 24.43 -2.44
N SER A 69 15.79 23.93 -1.25
CA SER A 69 14.94 23.02 -0.48
C SER A 69 13.60 23.67 -0.12
N ILE A 70 12.54 22.84 -0.08
CA ILE A 70 11.25 23.25 0.52
C ILE A 70 11.34 23.45 2.05
N GLY A 71 12.51 23.26 2.63
CA GLY A 71 12.73 23.40 4.07
C GLY A 71 12.35 22.16 4.89
N LYS A 72 12.25 22.36 6.21
CA LYS A 72 11.95 21.30 7.16
C LYS A 72 10.47 21.02 7.22
N VAL A 73 10.06 19.81 6.81
CA VAL A 73 8.65 19.38 6.78
C VAL A 73 8.21 18.81 8.12
N LYS A 74 9.06 18.05 8.82
CA LYS A 74 8.79 17.40 10.10
C LYS A 74 9.95 17.58 11.07
N ALA A 75 9.65 17.43 12.37
CA ALA A 75 10.65 17.52 13.44
C ALA A 75 11.61 16.32 13.47
N PHE A 76 11.29 15.22 12.82
CA PHE A 76 12.05 13.97 12.81
C PHE A 76 12.02 13.31 11.42
N TYR A 77 12.84 12.28 11.21
CA TYR A 77 13.10 11.64 9.91
C TYR A 77 12.27 10.35 9.67
N GLY A 78 11.16 10.19 10.34
CA GLY A 78 10.32 9.00 10.31
C GLY A 78 10.56 8.11 11.54
N ASN A 79 9.69 7.13 11.72
CA ASN A 79 9.76 6.19 12.84
C ASN A 79 10.89 5.18 12.62
N PHE A 80 12.00 5.34 13.36
CA PHE A 80 13.21 4.56 13.16
C PHE A 80 12.97 3.04 13.17
N LEU A 81 12.24 2.52 14.14
CA LEU A 81 11.97 1.08 14.23
C LEU A 81 11.09 0.57 13.07
N VAL A 82 10.19 1.38 12.55
CA VAL A 82 9.39 1.05 11.35
C VAL A 82 10.31 0.96 10.12
N VAL A 83 11.22 1.91 9.96
CA VAL A 83 12.21 1.90 8.87
C VAL A 83 13.15 0.69 8.99
N LEU A 84 13.63 0.40 10.20
CA LEU A 84 14.50 -0.77 10.46
C LEU A 84 13.79 -2.09 10.15
N ARG A 85 12.52 -2.22 10.52
CA ARG A 85 11.72 -3.40 10.19
C ARG A 85 11.53 -3.57 8.68
N ALA A 86 11.22 -2.49 7.96
CA ALA A 86 11.15 -2.52 6.50
C ALA A 86 12.48 -2.92 5.86
N TYR A 87 13.59 -2.41 6.39
CA TYR A 87 14.93 -2.77 5.93
C TYR A 87 15.23 -4.26 6.15
N ALA A 88 14.92 -4.80 7.33
CA ALA A 88 15.08 -6.23 7.61
C ALA A 88 14.22 -7.10 6.66
N TYR A 89 12.97 -6.69 6.40
CA TYR A 89 12.10 -7.35 5.42
C TYR A 89 12.72 -7.39 4.02
N LEU A 90 13.26 -6.26 3.54
CA LEU A 90 13.95 -6.19 2.26
C LEU A 90 15.18 -7.08 2.18
N LEU A 91 15.96 -7.14 3.26
CA LEU A 91 17.15 -8.02 3.32
C LEU A 91 16.76 -9.51 3.34
N THR A 92 15.66 -9.85 4.01
CA THR A 92 15.19 -11.23 4.11
C THR A 92 14.70 -11.75 2.77
N LEU A 93 13.91 -10.96 2.05
CA LEU A 93 13.35 -11.37 0.76
C LEU A 93 14.36 -11.28 -0.40
N GLY A 94 15.24 -10.30 -0.36
CA GLY A 94 16.11 -10.01 -1.50
C GLY A 94 15.33 -9.56 -2.75
N LYS A 95 16.02 -9.51 -3.87
CA LYS A 95 15.45 -9.08 -5.15
C LYS A 95 14.38 -10.06 -5.64
N GLU A 96 14.70 -11.32 -5.61
CA GLU A 96 13.86 -12.42 -6.12
C GLU A 96 12.58 -12.53 -5.28
N GLY A 97 12.70 -12.57 -3.94
CA GLY A 97 11.57 -12.72 -3.04
C GLY A 97 10.61 -11.52 -3.07
N ILE A 98 11.09 -10.30 -3.35
CA ILE A 98 10.21 -9.14 -3.53
C ILE A 98 9.37 -9.28 -4.79
N THR A 99 9.95 -9.73 -5.90
CA THR A 99 9.24 -9.97 -7.15
C THR A 99 8.22 -11.10 -6.97
N GLU A 100 8.62 -12.22 -6.39
CA GLU A 100 7.76 -13.36 -6.08
C GLU A 100 6.59 -12.97 -5.17
N ALA A 101 6.82 -12.16 -4.14
CA ALA A 101 5.75 -11.66 -3.26
C ALA A 101 4.72 -10.82 -4.04
N SER A 102 5.16 -10.01 -5.00
CA SER A 102 4.29 -9.21 -5.85
C SER A 102 3.45 -10.08 -6.80
N GLU A 103 4.07 -11.05 -7.45
CA GLU A 103 3.42 -11.99 -8.36
C GLU A 103 2.39 -12.86 -7.63
N ASN A 104 2.76 -13.41 -6.47
CA ASN A 104 1.87 -14.19 -5.63
C ASN A 104 0.68 -13.36 -5.11
N ALA A 105 0.87 -12.09 -4.81
CA ALA A 105 -0.23 -11.20 -4.40
C ALA A 105 -1.27 -11.06 -5.53
N VAL A 106 -0.81 -10.89 -6.77
CA VAL A 106 -1.70 -10.81 -7.96
C VAL A 106 -2.40 -12.14 -8.23
N LEU A 107 -1.66 -13.25 -8.16
CA LEU A 107 -2.22 -14.59 -8.34
C LEU A 107 -3.31 -14.89 -7.30
N ASN A 108 -3.02 -14.67 -6.04
CA ASN A 108 -3.95 -14.92 -4.93
C ASN A 108 -5.22 -14.07 -5.03
N ALA A 109 -5.08 -12.78 -5.39
CA ALA A 109 -6.23 -11.90 -5.58
C ALA A 109 -7.15 -12.40 -6.71
N ASN A 110 -6.59 -12.78 -7.85
CA ASN A 110 -7.37 -13.29 -8.96
C ASN A 110 -7.97 -14.67 -8.67
N TYR A 111 -7.25 -15.54 -7.98
CA TYR A 111 -7.77 -16.84 -7.56
C TYR A 111 -8.97 -16.68 -6.62
N LEU A 112 -8.85 -15.86 -5.60
CA LEU A 112 -9.95 -15.56 -4.68
C LEU A 112 -11.14 -14.92 -5.41
N ARG A 113 -10.88 -13.97 -6.32
CA ARG A 113 -11.92 -13.34 -7.13
C ARG A 113 -12.75 -14.36 -7.89
N VAL A 114 -12.10 -15.31 -8.57
CA VAL A 114 -12.78 -16.36 -9.33
C VAL A 114 -13.60 -17.28 -8.42
N LEU A 115 -13.08 -17.64 -7.25
CA LEU A 115 -13.81 -18.46 -6.29
C LEU A 115 -15.07 -17.77 -5.72
N LEU A 116 -15.07 -16.44 -5.65
CA LEU A 116 -16.18 -15.66 -5.10
C LEU A 116 -17.20 -15.22 -6.17
N GLU A 117 -16.86 -15.24 -7.45
CA GLU A 117 -17.77 -14.87 -8.56
C GLU A 117 -19.13 -15.59 -8.55
N PRO A 118 -19.25 -16.87 -8.18
CA PRO A 118 -20.56 -17.53 -8.11
C PRO A 118 -21.49 -16.97 -7.04
N TYR A 119 -20.95 -16.30 -6.02
CA TYR A 119 -21.69 -15.82 -4.85
C TYR A 119 -21.89 -14.32 -4.85
N PHE A 120 -20.91 -13.57 -5.37
CA PHE A 120 -20.90 -12.11 -5.31
C PHE A 120 -20.54 -11.52 -6.68
N LYS A 121 -21.18 -10.40 -7.01
CA LYS A 121 -20.86 -9.66 -8.22
C LYS A 121 -19.53 -8.93 -8.03
N THR A 122 -18.56 -9.19 -8.90
CA THR A 122 -17.36 -8.36 -8.99
C THR A 122 -17.69 -7.03 -9.67
N ALA A 123 -17.17 -5.92 -9.13
CA ALA A 123 -17.38 -4.59 -9.70
C ALA A 123 -16.78 -4.47 -11.12
N TYR A 124 -15.71 -5.22 -11.37
CA TYR A 124 -15.02 -5.28 -12.67
C TYR A 124 -14.71 -6.73 -13.02
N SER A 125 -15.12 -7.16 -14.20
CA SER A 125 -15.00 -8.57 -14.68
C SER A 125 -13.62 -8.94 -15.22
N ARG A 126 -12.67 -7.99 -15.29
CA ARG A 126 -11.31 -8.22 -15.80
C ARG A 126 -10.37 -8.73 -14.73
N THR A 127 -9.23 -9.29 -15.13
CA THR A 127 -8.10 -9.61 -14.25
C THR A 127 -7.69 -8.37 -13.44
N CYS A 128 -7.55 -8.56 -12.15
CA CYS A 128 -7.12 -7.51 -11.22
C CYS A 128 -5.61 -7.62 -10.91
N MET A 129 -5.09 -6.59 -10.27
CA MET A 129 -3.77 -6.64 -9.65
C MET A 129 -3.87 -7.37 -8.29
N HIS A 130 -3.45 -6.78 -7.20
CA HIS A 130 -3.41 -7.41 -5.88
C HIS A 130 -4.70 -7.26 -5.06
N GLU A 131 -5.73 -6.63 -5.62
CA GLU A 131 -7.02 -6.39 -4.97
C GLU A 131 -8.15 -6.32 -5.99
N PHE A 132 -9.36 -6.59 -5.55
CA PHE A 132 -10.58 -6.48 -6.33
C PHE A 132 -11.73 -6.01 -5.45
N VAL A 133 -12.81 -5.56 -6.07
CA VAL A 133 -13.98 -5.02 -5.37
C VAL A 133 -15.19 -5.91 -5.65
N LEU A 134 -15.87 -6.33 -4.58
CA LEU A 134 -17.14 -7.04 -4.64
C LEU A 134 -18.28 -6.07 -4.35
N SER A 135 -19.37 -6.19 -5.11
CA SER A 135 -20.65 -5.58 -4.78
C SER A 135 -21.53 -6.61 -4.05
N LEU A 136 -22.04 -6.22 -2.89
CA LEU A 136 -22.99 -7.01 -2.12
C LEU A 136 -24.44 -6.57 -2.36
N GLU A 137 -24.69 -5.67 -3.31
CA GLU A 137 -26.01 -5.10 -3.60
C GLU A 137 -27.06 -6.19 -3.79
N LYS A 138 -26.87 -7.05 -4.81
CA LYS A 138 -27.80 -8.15 -5.10
C LYS A 138 -27.97 -9.08 -3.89
N PHE A 139 -26.88 -9.43 -3.20
CA PHE A 139 -26.92 -10.29 -2.03
C PHE A 139 -27.71 -9.65 -0.88
N HIS A 140 -27.56 -8.36 -0.68
CA HIS A 140 -28.33 -7.61 0.30
C HIS A 140 -29.85 -7.58 -0.06
N ASP A 141 -30.18 -7.30 -1.31
CA ASP A 141 -31.58 -7.24 -1.78
C ASP A 141 -32.30 -8.60 -1.62
N GLU A 142 -31.59 -9.70 -1.81
CA GLU A 142 -32.16 -11.05 -1.70
C GLU A 142 -32.22 -11.56 -0.25
N THR A 143 -31.32 -11.13 0.64
CA THR A 143 -31.15 -11.75 1.95
C THR A 143 -31.29 -10.76 3.13
N GLY A 144 -31.24 -9.45 2.88
CA GLY A 144 -31.16 -8.40 3.90
C GLY A 144 -29.81 -8.30 4.60
N VAL A 145 -28.82 -9.11 4.20
CA VAL A 145 -27.47 -9.12 4.82
C VAL A 145 -26.61 -7.99 4.25
N SER A 146 -26.15 -7.10 5.11
CA SER A 146 -25.31 -5.97 4.72
C SER A 146 -23.81 -6.32 4.64
N ALA A 147 -23.02 -5.44 4.01
CA ALA A 147 -21.56 -5.57 4.00
C ALA A 147 -20.98 -5.58 5.43
N MET A 148 -21.59 -4.86 6.35
CA MET A 148 -21.19 -4.83 7.76
C MET A 148 -21.44 -6.19 8.44
N ASP A 149 -22.53 -6.88 8.12
CA ASP A 149 -22.83 -8.20 8.68
C ASP A 149 -21.83 -9.24 8.16
N VAL A 150 -21.48 -9.18 6.88
CA VAL A 150 -20.41 -10.01 6.30
C VAL A 150 -19.07 -9.74 7.00
N ALA A 151 -18.73 -8.47 7.23
CA ALA A 151 -17.49 -8.12 7.93
C ALA A 151 -17.46 -8.68 9.36
N LYS A 152 -18.56 -8.58 10.12
CA LYS A 152 -18.67 -9.16 11.46
C LYS A 152 -18.53 -10.69 11.42
N ALA A 153 -19.20 -11.36 10.48
CA ALA A 153 -19.09 -12.79 10.31
C ALA A 153 -17.66 -13.25 9.97
N LEU A 154 -16.90 -12.45 9.20
CA LEU A 154 -15.48 -12.72 8.96
C LEU A 154 -14.65 -12.62 10.24
N ILE A 155 -14.90 -11.61 11.09
CA ILE A 155 -14.24 -11.44 12.39
C ILE A 155 -14.51 -12.65 13.28
N ASP A 156 -15.76 -13.12 13.33
CA ASP A 156 -16.15 -14.32 14.11
C ASP A 156 -15.41 -15.58 13.64
N LYS A 157 -14.98 -15.61 12.37
CA LYS A 157 -14.15 -16.69 11.82
C LYS A 157 -12.64 -16.43 11.94
N GLY A 158 -12.21 -15.38 12.64
CA GLY A 158 -10.82 -15.01 12.80
C GLY A 158 -10.18 -14.40 11.56
N ILE A 159 -10.99 -13.94 10.59
CA ILE A 159 -10.54 -13.31 9.35
C ILE A 159 -10.68 -11.80 9.47
N HIS A 160 -9.59 -11.06 9.24
CA HIS A 160 -9.64 -9.61 9.19
C HIS A 160 -10.50 -9.16 7.99
N PRO A 161 -11.57 -8.36 8.20
CA PRO A 161 -12.44 -7.96 7.11
C PRO A 161 -11.74 -6.98 6.16
N PRO A 162 -12.12 -6.96 4.88
CA PRO A 162 -11.62 -5.99 3.92
C PRO A 162 -12.17 -4.58 4.22
N THR A 163 -11.58 -3.57 3.59
CA THR A 163 -12.13 -2.21 3.57
C THR A 163 -13.50 -2.21 2.90
N MET A 164 -14.47 -1.57 3.53
CA MET A 164 -15.84 -1.45 3.03
C MET A 164 -16.13 -0.03 2.55
N TYR A 165 -17.13 0.10 1.67
CA TYR A 165 -17.62 1.38 1.13
C TYR A 165 -16.62 2.15 0.27
N PHE A 166 -15.61 1.47 -0.27
CA PHE A 166 -14.66 2.02 -1.23
C PHE A 166 -14.43 1.06 -2.40
N PRO A 167 -14.20 1.59 -3.62
CA PRO A 167 -14.30 3.00 -4.02
C PRO A 167 -15.77 3.48 -4.10
N LEU A 168 -16.02 4.76 -3.88
CA LEU A 168 -17.37 5.36 -3.84
C LEU A 168 -18.15 5.22 -5.17
N ILE A 169 -17.48 4.93 -6.27
CA ILE A 169 -18.10 4.70 -7.57
C ILE A 169 -18.84 3.34 -7.64
N VAL A 170 -18.48 2.40 -6.79
CA VAL A 170 -19.22 1.16 -6.61
C VAL A 170 -20.28 1.47 -5.56
N ILE A 171 -21.56 1.55 -5.99
CA ILE A 171 -22.68 1.92 -5.12
C ILE A 171 -22.69 0.97 -3.93
N PRO A 172 -22.55 1.47 -2.69
CA PRO A 172 -22.78 0.63 -1.52
C PRO A 172 -24.24 0.21 -1.54
N SER A 173 -24.52 -1.06 -1.24
CA SER A 173 -25.87 -1.49 -0.93
C SER A 173 -26.40 -0.56 0.17
N SER A 174 -27.39 0.28 -0.17
CA SER A 174 -28.12 1.24 0.64
C SER A 174 -27.44 1.68 1.96
N SER A 175 -27.11 2.97 2.03
CA SER A 175 -26.94 3.66 3.31
C SER A 175 -28.19 3.45 4.17
N PRO A 176 -28.05 3.31 5.48
CA PRO A 176 -29.18 3.27 6.38
C PRO A 176 -30.03 4.55 6.27
#